data_c850e9f519982f4f40625ea1c1c3450a
#
_entry.id   c850e9f519982f4f40625ea1c1c3450a
#
_cell.length_a   1.000
_cell.length_b   1.000
_cell.length_c   1.000
_cell.angle_alpha   90.00
_cell.angle_beta   90.00
_cell.angle_gamma   90.00
#
_symmetry.space_group_name_H-M   'P 1'
#
loop_
_entity.id
_entity.type
_entity.pdbx_description
1 polymer ?
#
loop_
_entity_poly.entity_id
_entity_poly.type
_entity_poly.pdbx_seq_one_letter_code
_entity_poly.pdbx_strand_id
1 'polypeptide(L)'
;MEEALIKRILPHSVEAEQSVIGSMLMGREAIMTASEMLTSDDFYQRQYGIIFDAILELSNEGKAVDVVTLQNRLREKDVPPEISEMEFMRDLL
;
A
#
# COMPACT_ATOMS: atom_id res chain seq x y z
N MET A 1 -20.07 -6.15 -1.77
CA MET A 1 -20.97 -5.50 -0.80
C MET A 1 -20.23 -4.85 0.35
N GLU A 2 -19.49 -5.65 1.13
CA GLU A 2 -18.73 -5.12 2.24
C GLU A 2 -17.68 -4.12 1.78
N GLU A 3 -17.06 -4.40 0.68
CA GLU A 3 -16.06 -3.54 0.06
C GLU A 3 -16.62 -2.16 -0.26
N ALA A 4 -17.80 -2.10 -0.89
CA ALA A 4 -18.45 -0.84 -1.22
C ALA A 4 -18.88 -0.08 0.04
N LEU A 5 -19.29 -0.81 1.06
CA LEU A 5 -19.67 -0.21 2.32
C LEU A 5 -18.47 0.41 3.04
N ILE A 6 -17.34 -0.31 3.03
CA ILE A 6 -16.11 0.20 3.63
C ILE A 6 -15.66 1.48 2.93
N LYS A 7 -15.69 1.50 1.62
CA LYS A 7 -15.32 2.69 0.84
C LYS A 7 -16.20 3.89 1.18
N ARG A 8 -17.48 3.66 1.41
CA ARG A 8 -18.40 4.74 1.75
C ARG A 8 -18.24 5.24 3.18
N ILE A 9 -17.94 4.33 4.11
CA ILE A 9 -17.84 4.68 5.52
C ILE A 9 -16.50 5.33 5.81
N LEU A 10 -15.42 4.84 5.20
CA LEU A 10 -14.05 5.27 5.50
C LEU A 10 -13.31 5.81 4.28
N PRO A 11 -13.96 6.58 3.37
CA PRO A 11 -13.30 7.00 2.12
C PRO A 11 -12.13 7.93 2.33
N HIS A 12 -12.09 8.62 3.46
CA HIS A 12 -11.03 9.60 3.74
C HIS A 12 -10.25 9.27 5.00
N SER A 13 -10.32 8.03 5.44
CA SER A 13 -9.62 7.64 6.66
C SER A 13 -8.17 7.29 6.36
N VAL A 14 -7.27 8.20 6.71
CA VAL A 14 -5.83 7.97 6.58
C VAL A 14 -5.42 6.74 7.40
N GLU A 15 -5.99 6.60 8.60
CA GLU A 15 -5.68 5.47 9.46
C GLU A 15 -6.07 4.14 8.85
N ALA A 16 -7.24 4.08 8.21
CA ALA A 16 -7.69 2.85 7.56
C ALA A 16 -6.80 2.50 6.38
N GLU A 17 -6.44 3.49 5.57
CA GLU A 17 -5.57 3.27 4.42
C GLU A 17 -4.18 2.83 4.86
N GLN A 18 -3.67 3.47 5.90
CA GLN A 18 -2.38 3.12 6.47
C GLN A 18 -2.38 1.69 7.02
N SER A 19 -3.49 1.29 7.65
CA SER A 19 -3.64 -0.06 8.18
C SER A 19 -3.63 -1.12 7.08
N VAL A 20 -4.26 -0.83 5.95
CA VAL A 20 -4.25 -1.75 4.80
C VAL A 20 -2.82 -1.94 4.32
N ILE A 21 -2.10 -0.86 4.09
CA ILE A 21 -0.72 -0.91 3.62
C ILE A 21 0.17 -1.65 4.63
N GLY A 22 0.03 -1.33 5.91
CA GLY A 22 0.79 -1.99 6.96
C GLY A 22 0.55 -3.49 7.00
N SER A 23 -0.70 -3.90 6.85
CA SER A 23 -1.06 -5.32 6.81
C SER A 23 -0.41 -6.02 5.63
N MET A 24 -0.39 -5.39 4.47
CA MET A 24 0.23 -5.95 3.27
C MET A 24 1.73 -6.15 3.46
N LEU A 25 2.37 -5.26 4.21
CA LEU A 25 3.80 -5.39 4.49
C LEU A 25 4.11 -6.53 5.47
N MET A 26 3.11 -6.99 6.21
CA MET A 26 3.30 -8.03 7.22
C MET A 26 3.02 -9.44 6.71
N GLY A 27 2.33 -9.60 5.59
CA GLY A 27 2.03 -10.93 5.11
C GLY A 27 1.48 -11.01 3.71
N ARG A 28 1.81 -12.12 3.04
CA ARG A 28 1.38 -12.36 1.68
C ARG A 28 -0.13 -12.50 1.56
N GLU A 29 -0.77 -13.09 2.55
CA GLU A 29 -2.22 -13.27 2.52
C GLU A 29 -2.94 -11.92 2.49
N ALA A 30 -2.45 -10.94 3.23
CA ALA A 30 -3.02 -9.62 3.23
C ALA A 30 -2.87 -8.96 1.86
N ILE A 31 -1.75 -9.20 1.18
CA ILE A 31 -1.53 -8.68 -0.17
C ILE A 31 -2.55 -9.26 -1.12
N MET A 32 -2.77 -10.57 -1.07
CA MET A 32 -3.73 -11.25 -1.93
C MET A 32 -5.14 -10.74 -1.68
N THR A 33 -5.54 -10.65 -0.43
CA THR A 33 -6.87 -10.17 -0.06
C THR A 33 -7.09 -8.74 -0.54
N ALA A 34 -6.13 -7.87 -0.28
CA ALA A 34 -6.25 -6.48 -0.68
C ALA A 34 -6.31 -6.34 -2.20
N SER A 35 -5.54 -7.15 -2.94
CA SER A 35 -5.53 -7.07 -4.39
C SER A 35 -6.85 -7.49 -5.01
N GLU A 36 -7.61 -8.33 -4.32
CA GLU A 36 -8.92 -8.76 -4.79
C GLU A 36 -10.00 -7.73 -4.51
N MET A 37 -9.82 -6.92 -3.48
CA MET A 37 -10.84 -5.99 -3.02
C MET A 37 -10.61 -4.55 -3.44
N LEU A 38 -9.37 -4.17 -3.71
CA LEU A 38 -9.01 -2.76 -3.88
C LEU A 38 -8.12 -2.56 -5.11
N THR A 39 -8.12 -1.32 -5.58
CA THR A 39 -7.16 -0.84 -6.58
C THR A 39 -6.49 0.42 -6.01
N SER A 40 -5.44 0.89 -6.66
CA SER A 40 -4.76 2.10 -6.20
C SER A 40 -5.70 3.32 -6.21
N ASP A 41 -6.68 3.33 -7.09
CA ASP A 41 -7.64 4.43 -7.19
C ASP A 41 -8.61 4.48 -6.01
N ASP A 42 -8.70 3.41 -5.24
CA ASP A 42 -9.57 3.35 -4.07
C ASP A 42 -8.99 4.10 -2.88
N PHE A 43 -7.72 4.48 -2.94
CA PHE A 43 -7.07 5.21 -1.85
C PHE A 43 -7.29 6.71 -2.03
N TYR A 44 -7.78 7.34 -0.99
CA TYR A 44 -7.96 8.79 -1.00
C TYR A 44 -6.60 9.49 -1.02
N GLN A 45 -5.65 8.99 -0.23
CA GLN A 45 -4.30 9.52 -0.21
C GLN A 45 -3.53 8.91 -1.37
N ARG A 46 -3.13 9.77 -2.31
CA ARG A 46 -2.46 9.33 -3.52
C ARG A 46 -1.18 8.53 -3.22
N GLN A 47 -0.44 8.94 -2.20
CA GLN A 47 0.79 8.25 -1.83
C GLN A 47 0.54 6.80 -1.43
N TYR A 48 -0.58 6.51 -0.78
CA TYR A 48 -0.90 5.13 -0.41
C TYR A 48 -1.30 4.31 -1.63
N GLY A 49 -1.96 4.93 -2.60
CA GLY A 49 -2.25 4.26 -3.86
C GLY A 49 -0.98 3.86 -4.60
N ILE A 50 0.00 4.75 -4.64
CA ILE A 50 1.29 4.48 -5.26
C ILE A 50 2.00 3.34 -4.54
N ILE A 51 1.98 3.34 -3.21
CA ILE A 51 2.60 2.29 -2.41
C ILE A 51 1.88 0.97 -2.64
N PHE A 52 0.56 0.98 -2.70
CA PHE A 52 -0.25 -0.20 -2.98
C PHE A 52 0.19 -0.86 -4.29
N ASP A 53 0.30 -0.07 -5.36
CA ASP A 53 0.75 -0.58 -6.65
C ASP A 53 2.17 -1.14 -6.59
N ALA A 54 3.06 -0.47 -5.88
CA ALA A 54 4.44 -0.93 -5.74
C ALA A 54 4.51 -2.28 -5.04
N ILE A 55 3.70 -2.47 -3.99
CA ILE A 55 3.63 -3.75 -3.28
C ILE A 55 3.12 -4.85 -4.21
N LEU A 56 2.08 -4.57 -4.98
CA LEU A 56 1.54 -5.56 -5.92
C LEU A 56 2.56 -5.94 -6.98
N GLU A 57 3.32 -4.97 -7.48
CA GLU A 57 4.36 -5.25 -8.46
C GLU A 57 5.42 -6.18 -7.90
N LEU A 58 5.89 -5.90 -6.70
CA LEU A 58 6.88 -6.75 -6.04
C LEU A 58 6.35 -8.16 -5.82
N SER A 59 5.12 -8.26 -5.35
CA SER A 59 4.50 -9.56 -5.11
C SER A 59 4.34 -10.36 -6.40
N ASN A 60 3.90 -9.71 -7.47
CA ASN A 60 3.70 -10.36 -8.76
C ASN A 60 5.01 -10.81 -9.40
N GLU A 61 6.12 -10.15 -9.05
CA GLU A 61 7.45 -10.52 -9.53
C GLU A 61 8.07 -11.63 -8.69
N GLY A 62 7.38 -12.08 -7.67
CA GLY A 62 7.91 -13.12 -6.78
C GLY A 62 8.97 -12.63 -5.83
N LYS A 63 9.07 -11.32 -5.64
CA LYS A 63 10.08 -10.73 -4.75
C LYS A 63 9.53 -10.61 -3.34
N ALA A 64 10.44 -10.60 -2.38
CA ALA A 64 10.06 -10.34 -0.99
C ALA A 64 9.47 -8.93 -0.89
N VAL A 65 8.45 -8.78 -0.06
CA VAL A 65 7.80 -7.49 0.18
C VAL A 65 8.10 -7.06 1.61
N ASP A 66 8.95 -6.05 1.74
CA ASP A 66 9.30 -5.47 3.03
C ASP A 66 9.62 -3.99 2.83
N VAL A 67 9.96 -3.31 3.92
CA VAL A 67 10.22 -1.87 3.88
C VAL A 67 11.37 -1.55 2.93
N VAL A 68 12.41 -2.37 2.90
CA VAL A 68 13.59 -2.12 2.07
C VAL A 68 13.26 -2.28 0.59
N THR A 69 12.62 -3.40 0.21
CA THR A 69 12.27 -3.64 -1.19
C THR A 69 11.26 -2.62 -1.68
N LEU A 70 10.31 -2.26 -0.82
CA LEU A 70 9.32 -1.25 -1.15
C LEU A 70 9.98 0.11 -1.38
N GLN A 71 10.88 0.51 -0.50
CA GLN A 71 11.59 1.77 -0.64
C GLN A 71 12.36 1.83 -1.95
N ASN A 72 13.05 0.75 -2.30
CA ASN A 72 13.80 0.69 -3.55
C ASN A 72 12.89 0.79 -4.75
N ARG A 73 11.74 0.10 -4.73
CA ARG A 73 10.79 0.18 -5.83
C ARG A 73 10.22 1.58 -5.98
N LEU A 74 9.92 2.25 -4.87
CA LEU A 74 9.39 3.62 -4.92
C LEU A 74 10.40 4.59 -5.50
N ARG A 75 11.67 4.40 -5.22
CA ARG A 75 12.73 5.21 -5.82
C ARG A 75 12.81 5.02 -7.33
N GLU A 76 12.61 3.79 -7.79
CA GLU A 76 12.60 3.47 -9.21
C GLU A 76 11.41 4.10 -9.93
N LYS A 77 10.32 4.32 -9.22
CA LYS A 77 9.11 4.90 -9.79
C LYS A 77 9.15 6.43 -9.84
N ASP A 78 10.24 7.03 -9.39
CA ASP A 78 10.39 8.48 -9.39
C ASP A 78 9.29 9.20 -8.59
N VAL A 79 8.96 8.65 -7.43
CA VAL A 79 7.99 9.28 -6.53
C VAL A 79 8.65 10.36 -5.70
N PRO A 80 7.85 11.28 -5.10
CA PRO A 80 8.42 12.29 -4.22
C PRO A 80 9.23 11.66 -3.09
N PRO A 81 10.38 12.25 -2.72
CA PRO A 81 11.24 11.68 -1.67
C PRO A 81 10.53 11.40 -0.35
N GLU A 82 9.53 12.21 0.00
CA GLU A 82 8.79 12.03 1.24
C GLU A 82 8.13 10.66 1.31
N ILE A 83 7.71 10.12 0.17
CA ILE A 83 7.02 8.83 0.14
C ILE A 83 8.01 7.68 0.31
N SER A 84 9.23 7.83 -0.19
CA SER A 84 10.23 6.78 -0.13
C SER A 84 11.15 6.85 1.09
N GLU A 85 11.01 7.85 1.94
CA GLU A 85 11.84 7.97 3.12
C GLU A 85 11.55 6.89 4.15
N MET A 86 12.60 6.44 4.83
CA MET A 86 12.51 5.36 5.82
C MET A 86 11.55 5.71 6.95
N GLU A 87 11.52 6.97 7.36
CA GLU A 87 10.63 7.40 8.42
C GLU A 87 9.17 7.22 8.03
N PHE A 88 8.82 7.60 6.81
CA PHE A 88 7.48 7.41 6.29
C PHE A 88 7.12 5.92 6.24
N MET A 89 8.06 5.10 5.78
CA MET A 89 7.86 3.65 5.69
C MET A 89 7.61 3.04 7.06
N ARG A 90 8.34 3.48 8.08
CA ARG A 90 8.15 2.96 9.43
C ARG A 90 6.78 3.29 10.01
N ASP A 91 6.25 4.44 9.65
CA ASP A 91 4.93 4.85 10.13
C ASP A 91 3.82 3.97 9.57
N LEU A 92 4.08 3.24 8.49
CA LEU A 92 3.11 2.32 7.91
C LEU A 92 3.00 1.03 8.70
N LEU A 93 4.01 0.73 9.50
CA LEU A 93 4.01 -0.49 10.30
C LEU A 93 3.41 -0.21 11.67
#